data_f33a86dece98df24e655bb80d073505a
#
_entry.id   f33a86dece98df24e655bb80d073505a
#
_cell.length_a   1.000
_cell.length_b   1.000
_cell.length_c   1.000
_cell.angle_alpha   90.00
_cell.angle_beta   90.00
_cell.angle_gamma   90.00
#
_symmetry.space_group_name_H-M   'P 1'
#
loop_
_entity.id
_entity.type
_entity.pdbx_description
1 polymer ?
#
loop_
_entity_poly.entity_id
_entity_poly.type
_entity_poly.pdbx_seq_one_letter_code
_entity_poly.pdbx_strand_id
1 'polypeptide(L)'
;MRISFGRAAYTALLFVCLPGASAHADGEAKLLAPSGTLRVGIYPGSPTSMVTDAAGKPHGLAYDLGGALAKRLGVPIDYVRFQRVADIVTAIHDGQVDLTVTNATPARANEVSFSEPVLAIELGYLVPANSPIGKAEDIDKPGVKIGVTKGSTSERTLPTKFKTATIVPAESVKVAIAMFGRGEIDLYATNKPTLFEMSDQMPGAKILDGNWGAEHMAIAVPKGREAALPLLNRFVAEEQSSGALDTIQQQAGLRGATKAGRE
;
A
#
# COMPACT_ATOMS: atom_id res chain seq x y z
N MET A 1 6.70 -71.23 -47.30
CA MET A 1 6.63 -69.75 -47.17
C MET A 1 5.87 -69.46 -45.87
N ARG A 2 6.62 -69.16 -44.79
CA ARG A 2 6.05 -68.95 -43.42
C ARG A 2 6.01 -67.45 -43.19
N ILE A 3 4.81 -66.96 -42.97
CA ILE A 3 4.56 -65.55 -42.64
C ILE A 3 4.49 -65.45 -41.09
N SER A 4 5.45 -64.72 -40.52
CA SER A 4 5.53 -64.43 -39.09
C SER A 4 4.72 -63.17 -38.78
N PHE A 5 3.71 -63.24 -37.91
CA PHE A 5 3.00 -62.09 -37.36
C PHE A 5 3.70 -61.54 -36.13
N GLY A 6 4.26 -60.37 -36.24
CA GLY A 6 4.84 -59.63 -35.09
C GLY A 6 3.69 -59.00 -34.24
N ARG A 7 3.70 -59.32 -32.95
CA ARG A 7 2.82 -58.68 -31.96
C ARG A 7 3.43 -57.32 -31.58
N ALA A 8 2.75 -56.23 -31.90
CA ALA A 8 3.06 -54.91 -31.38
C ALA A 8 2.45 -54.78 -29.96
N ALA A 9 3.33 -54.58 -28.96
CA ALA A 9 2.91 -54.26 -27.60
C ALA A 9 2.65 -52.76 -27.47
N TYR A 10 1.42 -52.37 -27.29
CA TYR A 10 1.04 -50.99 -26.92
C TYR A 10 1.26 -50.79 -25.42
N THR A 11 2.28 -50.01 -25.04
CA THR A 11 2.48 -49.59 -23.66
C THR A 11 1.55 -48.35 -23.44
N ALA A 12 0.45 -48.54 -22.74
CA ALA A 12 -0.40 -47.43 -22.29
C ALA A 12 0.29 -46.67 -21.15
N LEU A 13 0.74 -45.46 -21.41
CA LEU A 13 1.18 -44.53 -20.36
C LEU A 13 -0.05 -43.99 -19.62
N LEU A 14 -0.27 -44.50 -18.40
CA LEU A 14 -1.23 -43.92 -17.46
C LEU A 14 -0.68 -42.58 -16.96
N PHE A 15 -1.28 -41.48 -17.43
CA PHE A 15 -1.09 -40.15 -16.85
C PHE A 15 -1.86 -40.08 -15.54
N VAL A 16 -1.18 -40.25 -14.42
CA VAL A 16 -1.74 -40.02 -13.09
C VAL A 16 -1.82 -38.49 -12.90
N CYS A 17 -2.99 -37.93 -13.16
CA CYS A 17 -3.30 -36.55 -12.71
C CYS A 17 -3.33 -36.56 -11.17
N LEU A 18 -2.37 -35.89 -10.53
CA LEU A 18 -2.37 -35.64 -9.08
C LEU A 18 -3.37 -34.51 -8.77
N PRO A 19 -4.49 -34.78 -8.06
CA PRO A 19 -5.52 -33.76 -7.78
C PRO A 19 -5.19 -32.87 -6.56
N GLY A 20 -3.94 -32.83 -6.12
CA GLY A 20 -3.58 -32.13 -4.87
C GLY A 20 -3.39 -30.62 -4.97
N ALA A 21 -3.03 -30.09 -6.13
CA ALA A 21 -2.69 -28.65 -6.28
C ALA A 21 -3.93 -27.74 -6.34
N SER A 22 -5.03 -28.20 -6.95
CA SER A 22 -6.24 -27.39 -7.12
C SER A 22 -7.00 -27.16 -5.82
N ALA A 23 -7.08 -28.15 -4.94
CA ALA A 23 -7.82 -28.05 -3.68
C ALA A 23 -7.17 -27.09 -2.66
N HIS A 24 -5.83 -26.93 -2.71
CA HIS A 24 -5.11 -25.97 -1.86
C HIS A 24 -5.33 -24.53 -2.35
N ALA A 25 -5.28 -24.28 -3.67
CA ALA A 25 -5.51 -22.97 -4.26
C ALA A 25 -6.95 -22.48 -3.99
N ASP A 26 -7.94 -23.35 -4.11
CA ASP A 26 -9.35 -23.04 -3.80
C ASP A 26 -9.56 -22.68 -2.32
N GLY A 27 -8.84 -23.35 -1.41
CA GLY A 27 -8.88 -23.04 0.02
C GLY A 27 -8.25 -21.68 0.35
N GLU A 28 -7.10 -21.37 -0.23
CA GLU A 28 -6.41 -20.08 -0.06
C GLU A 28 -7.23 -18.93 -0.63
N ALA A 29 -7.82 -19.10 -1.82
CA ALA A 29 -8.70 -18.11 -2.43
C ALA A 29 -9.90 -17.76 -1.55
N LYS A 30 -10.55 -18.77 -0.94
CA LYS A 30 -11.71 -18.55 -0.04
C LYS A 30 -11.35 -17.77 1.23
N LEU A 31 -10.13 -17.90 1.75
CA LEU A 31 -9.69 -17.14 2.93
C LEU A 31 -9.63 -15.64 2.65
N LEU A 32 -9.17 -15.22 1.46
CA LEU A 32 -8.96 -13.83 1.11
C LEU A 32 -10.06 -13.24 0.24
N ALA A 33 -10.67 -14.03 -0.62
CA ALA A 33 -11.74 -13.63 -1.54
C ALA A 33 -13.00 -14.52 -1.35
N PRO A 34 -13.69 -14.43 -0.21
CA PRO A 34 -14.81 -15.33 0.11
C PRO A 34 -16.01 -15.17 -0.84
N SER A 35 -16.12 -14.02 -1.50
CA SER A 35 -17.13 -13.77 -2.56
C SER A 35 -16.74 -14.33 -3.93
N GLY A 36 -15.54 -14.89 -4.07
CA GLY A 36 -14.95 -15.31 -5.35
C GLY A 36 -14.26 -14.16 -6.12
N THR A 37 -14.28 -12.93 -5.61
CA THR A 37 -13.59 -11.76 -6.16
C THR A 37 -12.80 -11.10 -5.03
N LEU A 38 -11.53 -10.75 -5.28
CA LEU A 38 -10.70 -10.05 -4.31
C LEU A 38 -11.00 -8.54 -4.36
N ARG A 39 -11.61 -8.00 -3.31
CA ARG A 39 -11.94 -6.57 -3.19
C ARG A 39 -10.81 -5.84 -2.49
N VAL A 40 -10.13 -4.96 -3.23
CA VAL A 40 -8.96 -4.20 -2.73
C VAL A 40 -9.34 -2.75 -2.54
N GLY A 41 -9.22 -2.25 -1.29
CA GLY A 41 -9.44 -0.85 -0.97
C GLY A 41 -8.26 0.02 -1.44
N ILE A 42 -8.53 1.07 -2.22
CA ILE A 42 -7.54 2.03 -2.73
C ILE A 42 -8.03 3.47 -2.57
N TYR A 43 -7.10 4.41 -2.49
CA TYR A 43 -7.40 5.85 -2.55
C TYR A 43 -6.40 6.57 -3.47
N PRO A 44 -6.82 7.64 -4.17
CA PRO A 44 -5.97 8.34 -5.14
C PRO A 44 -4.99 9.32 -4.48
N GLY A 45 -3.93 9.67 -5.23
CA GLY A 45 -2.98 10.73 -4.89
C GLY A 45 -1.84 10.29 -3.96
N SER A 46 -1.68 8.99 -3.72
CA SER A 46 -0.53 8.46 -2.99
C SER A 46 0.03 7.21 -3.66
N PRO A 47 1.33 7.17 -3.96
CA PRO A 47 2.01 5.99 -4.49
C PRO A 47 1.91 4.76 -3.58
N THR A 48 1.65 4.94 -2.28
CA THR A 48 1.41 3.84 -1.34
C THR A 48 0.06 3.16 -1.55
N SER A 49 -0.88 3.83 -2.23
CA SER A 49 -2.18 3.29 -2.57
C SER A 49 -2.38 3.23 -4.09
N MET A 50 -2.69 4.37 -4.71
CA MET A 50 -2.89 4.47 -6.15
C MET A 50 -2.64 5.89 -6.66
N VAL A 51 -1.83 5.99 -7.72
CA VAL A 51 -1.67 7.17 -8.55
C VAL A 51 -1.93 6.80 -10.02
N THR A 52 -1.95 7.79 -10.89
CA THR A 52 -2.20 7.59 -12.32
C THR A 52 -1.04 8.23 -13.09
N ASP A 53 -0.41 7.48 -13.97
CA ASP A 53 0.67 8.01 -14.80
C ASP A 53 0.16 8.99 -15.89
N ALA A 54 1.08 9.58 -16.66
CA ALA A 54 0.75 10.53 -17.71
C ALA A 54 -0.12 9.92 -18.85
N ALA A 55 -0.12 8.60 -19.00
CA ALA A 55 -0.96 7.87 -19.96
C ALA A 55 -2.34 7.50 -19.38
N GLY A 56 -2.62 7.87 -18.13
CA GLY A 56 -3.87 7.56 -17.44
C GLY A 56 -3.91 6.15 -16.83
N LYS A 57 -2.78 5.41 -16.82
CA LYS A 57 -2.71 4.06 -16.25
C LYS A 57 -2.55 4.12 -14.73
N PRO A 58 -3.41 3.44 -13.95
CA PRO A 58 -3.27 3.38 -12.51
C PRO A 58 -2.11 2.44 -12.10
N HIS A 59 -1.41 2.84 -11.06
CA HIS A 59 -0.36 2.07 -10.39
C HIS A 59 -0.23 2.50 -8.92
N GLY A 60 0.49 1.75 -8.11
CA GLY A 60 0.72 2.06 -6.69
C GLY A 60 0.83 0.80 -5.84
N LEU A 61 1.40 0.91 -4.65
CA LEU A 61 1.72 -0.26 -3.82
C LEU A 61 0.50 -1.15 -3.55
N ALA A 62 -0.62 -0.58 -3.05
CA ALA A 62 -1.82 -1.36 -2.77
C ALA A 62 -2.48 -1.86 -4.06
N TYR A 63 -2.47 -1.05 -5.12
CA TYR A 63 -3.00 -1.41 -6.42
C TYR A 63 -2.26 -2.61 -7.03
N ASP A 64 -0.93 -2.51 -7.14
CA ASP A 64 -0.11 -3.50 -7.84
C ASP A 64 0.04 -4.80 -7.02
N LEU A 65 0.24 -4.72 -5.69
CA LEU A 65 0.25 -5.91 -4.83
C LEU A 65 -1.11 -6.61 -4.79
N GLY A 66 -2.20 -5.85 -4.76
CA GLY A 66 -3.56 -6.42 -4.87
C GLY A 66 -3.73 -7.21 -6.17
N GLY A 67 -3.27 -6.63 -7.30
CA GLY A 67 -3.29 -7.29 -8.61
C GLY A 67 -2.44 -8.56 -8.65
N ALA A 68 -1.22 -8.52 -8.09
CA ALA A 68 -0.33 -9.68 -8.01
C ALA A 68 -0.95 -10.80 -7.16
N LEU A 69 -1.55 -10.45 -6.02
CA LEU A 69 -2.21 -11.41 -5.14
C LEU A 69 -3.45 -12.04 -5.80
N ALA A 70 -4.30 -11.25 -6.45
CA ALA A 70 -5.47 -11.77 -7.17
C ALA A 70 -5.06 -12.75 -8.26
N LYS A 71 -4.01 -12.41 -9.03
CA LYS A 71 -3.42 -13.29 -10.06
C LYS A 71 -2.91 -14.60 -9.44
N ARG A 72 -2.20 -14.54 -8.30
CA ARG A 72 -1.71 -15.73 -7.58
C ARG A 72 -2.86 -16.64 -7.12
N LEU A 73 -3.94 -16.03 -6.61
CA LEU A 73 -5.13 -16.75 -6.15
C LEU A 73 -6.02 -17.27 -7.28
N GLY A 74 -5.80 -16.82 -8.53
CA GLY A 74 -6.62 -17.18 -9.67
C GLY A 74 -8.04 -16.62 -9.60
N VAL A 75 -8.25 -15.48 -8.92
CA VAL A 75 -9.56 -14.84 -8.75
C VAL A 75 -9.62 -13.49 -9.44
N PRO A 76 -10.82 -13.04 -9.87
CA PRO A 76 -11.04 -11.66 -10.30
C PRO A 76 -10.70 -10.66 -9.20
N ILE A 77 -10.34 -9.43 -9.60
CA ILE A 77 -10.08 -8.31 -8.69
C ILE A 77 -11.10 -7.20 -8.88
N ASP A 78 -11.49 -6.56 -7.77
CA ASP A 78 -12.28 -5.34 -7.73
C ASP A 78 -11.56 -4.28 -6.90
N TYR A 79 -11.28 -3.11 -7.50
CA TYR A 79 -10.65 -1.99 -6.82
C TYR A 79 -11.71 -1.01 -6.32
N VAL A 80 -11.99 -1.07 -5.02
CA VAL A 80 -12.96 -0.19 -4.36
C VAL A 80 -12.26 1.11 -3.95
N ARG A 81 -12.74 2.24 -4.51
CA ARG A 81 -12.14 3.57 -4.32
C ARG A 81 -12.73 4.31 -3.13
N PHE A 82 -11.84 4.87 -2.32
CA PHE A 82 -12.16 5.71 -1.17
C PHE A 82 -11.48 7.08 -1.30
N GLN A 83 -11.84 8.02 -0.43
CA GLN A 83 -11.21 9.36 -0.42
C GLN A 83 -9.83 9.33 0.27
N ARG A 84 -9.68 8.49 1.31
CA ARG A 84 -8.49 8.43 2.17
C ARG A 84 -8.36 7.07 2.86
N VAL A 85 -7.19 6.83 3.44
CA VAL A 85 -6.85 5.56 4.11
C VAL A 85 -7.78 5.22 5.29
N ALA A 86 -8.25 6.21 6.04
CA ALA A 86 -9.13 5.97 7.19
C ALA A 86 -10.46 5.32 6.75
N ASP A 87 -11.02 5.77 5.63
CA ASP A 87 -12.26 5.21 5.10
C ASP A 87 -12.09 3.74 4.67
N ILE A 88 -10.89 3.38 4.17
CA ILE A 88 -10.58 1.97 3.84
C ILE A 88 -10.47 1.10 5.09
N VAL A 89 -9.82 1.59 6.16
CA VAL A 89 -9.71 0.83 7.41
C VAL A 89 -11.10 0.51 7.97
N THR A 90 -12.00 1.48 7.97
CA THR A 90 -13.40 1.27 8.32
C THR A 90 -14.09 0.27 7.38
N ALA A 91 -13.88 0.38 6.07
CA ALA A 91 -14.47 -0.54 5.09
C ALA A 91 -13.95 -1.99 5.22
N ILE A 92 -12.69 -2.19 5.63
CA ILE A 92 -12.15 -3.52 5.98
C ILE A 92 -12.85 -4.05 7.23
N HIS A 93 -12.94 -3.24 8.29
CA HIS A 93 -13.65 -3.61 9.53
C HIS A 93 -15.09 -4.06 9.24
N ASP A 94 -15.80 -3.33 8.38
CA ASP A 94 -17.18 -3.60 7.98
C ASP A 94 -17.33 -4.71 6.92
N GLY A 95 -16.23 -5.31 6.46
CA GLY A 95 -16.23 -6.37 5.45
C GLY A 95 -16.60 -5.92 4.04
N GLN A 96 -16.57 -4.61 3.76
CA GLN A 96 -16.86 -4.04 2.43
C GLN A 96 -15.72 -4.31 1.44
N VAL A 97 -14.47 -4.37 1.92
CA VAL A 97 -13.29 -4.79 1.16
C VAL A 97 -12.55 -5.91 1.89
N ASP A 98 -11.76 -6.67 1.15
CA ASP A 98 -11.06 -7.83 1.68
C ASP A 98 -9.66 -7.49 2.18
N LEU A 99 -8.99 -6.51 1.55
CA LEU A 99 -7.67 -6.03 1.96
C LEU A 99 -7.34 -4.63 1.44
N THR A 100 -6.27 -4.08 2.00
CA THR A 100 -5.48 -2.96 1.46
C THR A 100 -4.03 -3.11 1.89
N VAL A 101 -3.14 -2.21 1.43
CA VAL A 101 -1.79 -2.04 1.99
C VAL A 101 -1.74 -0.69 2.71
N THR A 102 -1.37 -0.72 3.99
CA THR A 102 -1.32 0.50 4.81
C THR A 102 -0.32 0.36 5.96
N ASN A 103 0.00 1.48 6.63
CA ASN A 103 0.89 1.48 7.78
C ASN A 103 0.31 0.65 8.94
N ALA A 104 1.05 -0.35 9.40
CA ALA A 104 0.71 -1.22 10.52
C ALA A 104 0.95 -0.49 11.85
N THR A 105 -0.02 0.31 12.29
CA THR A 105 0.05 1.00 13.59
C THR A 105 -0.72 0.26 14.68
N PRO A 106 -0.34 0.40 15.96
CA PRO A 106 -1.11 -0.18 17.07
C PRO A 106 -2.59 0.23 17.07
N ALA A 107 -2.89 1.49 16.72
CA ALA A 107 -4.26 1.97 16.62
C ALA A 107 -5.07 1.20 15.56
N ARG A 108 -4.51 1.01 14.35
CA ARG A 108 -5.16 0.22 13.28
C ARG A 108 -5.22 -1.27 13.59
N ALA A 109 -4.22 -1.81 14.32
CA ALA A 109 -4.21 -3.21 14.74
C ALA A 109 -5.38 -3.58 15.68
N ASN A 110 -6.05 -2.61 16.29
CA ASN A 110 -7.29 -2.84 17.02
C ASN A 110 -8.48 -3.12 16.10
N GLU A 111 -8.45 -2.61 14.86
CA GLU A 111 -9.56 -2.67 13.91
C GLU A 111 -9.36 -3.75 12.83
N VAL A 112 -8.11 -3.98 12.42
CA VAL A 112 -7.73 -4.90 11.34
C VAL A 112 -6.54 -5.78 11.76
N SER A 113 -6.28 -6.85 11.00
CA SER A 113 -5.12 -7.71 11.19
C SER A 113 -4.10 -7.47 10.07
N PHE A 114 -2.81 -7.56 10.37
CA PHE A 114 -1.72 -7.25 9.43
C PHE A 114 -0.85 -8.45 9.13
N SER A 115 -0.36 -8.52 7.87
CA SER A 115 0.77 -9.37 7.49
C SER A 115 2.08 -8.86 8.10
N GLU A 116 3.16 -9.60 7.90
CA GLU A 116 4.52 -9.07 8.02
C GLU A 116 4.69 -7.83 7.11
N PRO A 117 5.58 -6.89 7.50
CA PRO A 117 5.81 -5.67 6.73
C PRO A 117 6.31 -5.96 5.31
N VAL A 118 5.69 -5.33 4.33
CA VAL A 118 6.08 -5.36 2.91
C VAL A 118 7.34 -4.52 2.70
N LEU A 119 7.32 -3.28 3.22
CA LEU A 119 8.42 -2.30 3.11
C LEU A 119 8.27 -1.21 4.19
N ALA A 120 9.34 -0.44 4.39
CA ALA A 120 9.34 0.74 5.23
C ALA A 120 9.41 2.02 4.36
N ILE A 121 8.75 3.08 4.80
CA ILE A 121 8.69 4.36 4.10
C ILE A 121 8.96 5.48 5.07
N GLU A 122 9.95 6.32 4.78
CA GLU A 122 10.25 7.49 5.59
C GLU A 122 9.13 8.54 5.54
N LEU A 123 8.91 9.17 6.67
CA LEU A 123 7.99 10.29 6.86
C LEU A 123 8.77 11.61 6.82
N GLY A 124 8.26 12.61 6.11
CA GLY A 124 8.93 13.87 5.91
C GLY A 124 7.97 15.05 5.88
N TYR A 125 8.51 16.18 5.43
CA TYR A 125 7.80 17.46 5.29
C TYR A 125 8.01 18.04 3.89
N LEU A 126 6.95 18.59 3.29
CA LEU A 126 6.97 19.35 2.06
C LEU A 126 6.67 20.82 2.38
N VAL A 127 7.47 21.73 1.85
CA VAL A 127 7.25 23.18 1.92
C VAL A 127 7.08 23.77 0.53
N PRO A 128 6.28 24.83 0.34
CA PRO A 128 6.14 25.52 -0.95
C PRO A 128 7.43 26.28 -1.31
N ALA A 129 7.55 26.69 -2.57
CA ALA A 129 8.77 27.31 -3.14
C ALA A 129 9.34 28.49 -2.33
N ASN A 130 8.47 29.33 -1.80
CA ASN A 130 8.86 30.54 -1.08
C ASN A 130 8.71 30.41 0.44
N SER A 131 8.73 29.18 0.97
CA SER A 131 8.61 28.95 2.40
C SER A 131 9.83 29.52 3.16
N PRO A 132 9.62 30.23 4.27
CA PRO A 132 10.70 30.59 5.18
C PRO A 132 11.22 29.41 6.01
N ILE A 133 10.53 28.24 5.97
CA ILE A 133 10.91 27.04 6.70
C ILE A 133 11.92 26.28 5.86
N GLY A 134 13.19 26.30 6.30
CA GLY A 134 14.29 25.65 5.58
C GLY A 134 14.67 24.28 6.11
N LYS A 135 14.30 23.96 7.35
CA LYS A 135 14.65 22.72 8.06
C LYS A 135 13.61 22.36 9.11
N ALA A 136 13.62 21.10 9.57
CA ALA A 136 12.60 20.55 10.48
C ALA A 136 12.55 21.31 11.84
N GLU A 137 13.69 21.83 12.33
CA GLU A 137 13.76 22.57 13.59
C GLU A 137 13.01 23.92 13.53
N ASP A 138 12.72 24.42 12.33
CA ASP A 138 11.99 25.68 12.14
C ASP A 138 10.47 25.52 12.17
N ILE A 139 9.95 24.29 12.28
CA ILE A 139 8.52 23.99 12.15
C ILE A 139 7.74 24.35 13.42
N ASP A 140 8.25 24.00 14.62
CA ASP A 140 7.49 24.18 15.86
C ASP A 140 7.52 25.63 16.37
N LYS A 141 6.91 26.53 15.59
CA LYS A 141 6.81 27.96 15.91
C LYS A 141 5.35 28.39 15.96
N PRO A 142 5.01 29.40 16.80
CA PRO A 142 3.67 29.97 16.82
C PRO A 142 3.22 30.46 15.44
N GLY A 143 2.01 30.11 15.05
CA GLY A 143 1.41 30.49 13.77
C GLY A 143 1.73 29.56 12.60
N VAL A 144 2.68 28.64 12.72
CA VAL A 144 2.96 27.62 11.69
C VAL A 144 1.83 26.59 11.65
N LYS A 145 1.32 26.33 10.45
CA LYS A 145 0.23 25.39 10.17
C LYS A 145 0.73 24.21 9.38
N ILE A 146 0.69 23.02 10.00
CA ILE A 146 1.14 21.75 9.41
C ILE A 146 -0.06 21.02 8.83
N GLY A 147 -0.16 20.96 7.51
CA GLY A 147 -1.17 20.15 6.83
C GLY A 147 -0.89 18.64 6.99
N VAL A 148 -1.94 17.87 7.18
CA VAL A 148 -1.91 16.39 7.23
C VAL A 148 -3.16 15.83 6.59
N THR A 149 -3.14 14.58 6.11
CA THR A 149 -4.40 13.94 5.69
C THR A 149 -5.21 13.52 6.93
N LYS A 150 -6.49 13.83 6.95
CA LYS A 150 -7.43 13.41 8.00
C LYS A 150 -7.45 11.88 8.14
N GLY A 151 -7.36 11.37 9.38
CA GLY A 151 -7.27 9.95 9.70
C GLY A 151 -5.93 9.29 9.38
N SER A 152 -4.90 10.08 8.98
CA SER A 152 -3.55 9.57 8.72
C SER A 152 -2.75 9.31 10.00
N THR A 153 -1.62 8.60 9.84
CA THR A 153 -0.62 8.46 10.91
C THR A 153 -0.07 9.83 11.34
N SER A 154 0.17 10.73 10.39
CA SER A 154 0.68 12.09 10.66
C SER A 154 -0.28 12.88 11.56
N GLU A 155 -1.59 12.88 11.27
CA GLU A 155 -2.59 13.57 12.10
C GLU A 155 -2.57 13.07 13.55
N ARG A 156 -2.39 11.78 13.77
CA ARG A 156 -2.38 11.20 15.12
C ARG A 156 -1.07 11.39 15.87
N THR A 157 0.05 11.39 15.14
CA THR A 157 1.40 11.38 15.75
C THR A 157 1.95 12.79 15.97
N LEU A 158 1.77 13.72 15.03
CA LEU A 158 2.40 15.03 15.09
C LEU A 158 1.96 15.90 16.27
N PRO A 159 0.71 15.85 16.77
CA PRO A 159 0.35 16.58 17.99
C PRO A 159 1.18 16.23 19.20
N THR A 160 1.79 15.06 19.26
CA THR A 160 2.69 14.67 20.36
C THR A 160 4.11 15.22 20.19
N LYS A 161 4.49 15.59 18.95
CA LYS A 161 5.83 16.07 18.60
C LYS A 161 5.92 17.61 18.62
N PHE A 162 4.85 18.30 18.26
CA PHE A 162 4.79 19.76 18.17
C PHE A 162 3.99 20.35 19.32
N LYS A 163 4.50 21.46 19.88
CA LYS A 163 3.90 22.15 21.04
C LYS A 163 3.21 23.45 20.64
N THR A 164 3.71 24.13 19.58
CA THR A 164 3.30 25.47 19.18
C THR A 164 2.70 25.53 17.78
N ALA A 165 3.19 24.70 16.86
CA ALA A 165 2.62 24.60 15.52
C ALA A 165 1.24 23.92 15.54
N THR A 166 0.36 24.37 14.66
CA THR A 166 -1.03 23.85 14.57
C THR A 166 -1.14 22.77 13.51
N ILE A 167 -1.74 21.63 13.84
CA ILE A 167 -2.05 20.56 12.88
C ILE A 167 -3.37 20.86 12.19
N VAL A 168 -3.39 20.88 10.86
CA VAL A 168 -4.54 21.20 10.01
C VAL A 168 -4.89 20.02 9.13
N PRO A 169 -5.98 19.27 9.43
CA PRO A 169 -6.40 18.13 8.62
C PRO A 169 -6.98 18.55 7.27
N ALA A 170 -6.50 17.90 6.20
CA ALA A 170 -7.05 17.98 4.85
C ALA A 170 -7.83 16.70 4.52
N GLU A 171 -8.96 16.82 3.84
CA GLU A 171 -9.82 15.67 3.49
C GLU A 171 -9.15 14.71 2.49
N SER A 172 -8.19 15.19 1.69
CA SER A 172 -7.39 14.39 0.76
C SER A 172 -6.09 15.10 0.39
N VAL A 173 -5.17 14.39 -0.26
CA VAL A 173 -3.92 14.96 -0.82
C VAL A 173 -4.24 16.09 -1.82
N LYS A 174 -5.25 15.91 -2.67
CA LYS A 174 -5.70 16.95 -3.62
C LYS A 174 -6.17 18.20 -2.91
N VAL A 175 -6.92 18.06 -1.81
CA VAL A 175 -7.39 19.20 -0.99
C VAL A 175 -6.19 19.88 -0.33
N ALA A 176 -5.21 19.14 0.17
CA ALA A 176 -3.98 19.69 0.76
C ALA A 176 -3.20 20.58 -0.23
N ILE A 177 -3.05 20.16 -1.48
CA ILE A 177 -2.41 20.96 -2.54
C ILE A 177 -3.17 22.30 -2.73
N ALA A 178 -4.50 22.26 -2.77
CA ALA A 178 -5.31 23.48 -2.87
C ALA A 178 -5.18 24.38 -1.63
N MET A 179 -5.02 23.81 -0.44
CA MET A 179 -4.81 24.56 0.81
C MET A 179 -3.50 25.36 0.81
N PHE A 180 -2.43 24.83 0.20
CA PHE A 180 -1.19 25.60 -0.01
C PHE A 180 -1.46 26.88 -0.85
N GLY A 181 -2.20 26.73 -1.95
CA GLY A 181 -2.54 27.87 -2.83
C GLY A 181 -3.35 28.96 -2.14
N ARG A 182 -4.10 28.62 -1.07
CA ARG A 182 -4.91 29.55 -0.28
C ARG A 182 -4.22 30.04 1.01
N GLY A 183 -2.97 29.58 1.29
CA GLY A 183 -2.25 29.94 2.52
C GLY A 183 -2.88 29.36 3.79
N GLU A 184 -3.64 28.28 3.68
CA GLU A 184 -4.28 27.62 4.82
C GLU A 184 -3.32 26.70 5.58
N ILE A 185 -2.23 26.24 4.91
CA ILE A 185 -1.13 25.47 5.48
C ILE A 185 0.20 26.01 4.98
N ASP A 186 1.24 25.93 5.82
CA ASP A 186 2.60 26.39 5.54
C ASP A 186 3.53 25.25 5.07
N LEU A 187 3.23 24.03 5.50
CA LEU A 187 3.93 22.80 5.11
C LEU A 187 2.95 21.63 5.18
N TYR A 188 3.36 20.50 4.58
CA TYR A 188 2.59 19.26 4.64
C TYR A 188 3.44 18.11 5.14
N ALA A 189 2.89 17.26 6.02
CA ALA A 189 3.59 16.16 6.64
C ALA A 189 2.93 14.82 6.30
N THR A 190 3.66 13.93 5.63
CA THR A 190 3.24 12.59 5.29
C THR A 190 4.45 11.72 4.88
N ASN A 191 4.22 10.55 4.28
CA ASN A 191 5.30 9.72 3.74
C ASN A 191 5.95 10.36 2.50
N LYS A 192 7.26 10.14 2.35
CA LYS A 192 8.07 10.76 1.28
C LYS A 192 7.54 10.48 -0.14
N PRO A 193 7.10 9.26 -0.52
CA PRO A 193 6.53 9.04 -1.85
C PRO A 193 5.36 10.00 -2.17
N THR A 194 4.45 10.20 -1.22
CA THR A 194 3.35 11.15 -1.39
C THR A 194 3.85 12.59 -1.46
N LEU A 195 4.89 12.96 -0.68
CA LEU A 195 5.48 14.29 -0.78
C LEU A 195 6.14 14.54 -2.13
N PHE A 196 6.81 13.54 -2.70
CA PHE A 196 7.37 13.63 -4.05
C PHE A 196 6.28 13.80 -5.12
N GLU A 197 5.19 13.03 -5.02
CA GLU A 197 4.04 13.16 -5.92
C GLU A 197 3.39 14.55 -5.84
N MET A 198 3.31 15.12 -4.62
CA MET A 198 2.84 16.49 -4.43
C MET A 198 3.81 17.52 -4.99
N SER A 199 5.13 17.36 -4.78
CA SER A 199 6.15 18.30 -5.24
C SER A 199 6.21 18.34 -6.77
N ASP A 200 5.98 17.23 -7.46
CA ASP A 200 5.92 17.18 -8.92
C ASP A 200 4.75 18.02 -9.49
N GLN A 201 3.70 18.22 -8.67
CA GLN A 201 2.54 19.06 -9.01
C GLN A 201 2.67 20.52 -8.53
N MET A 202 3.71 20.83 -7.73
CA MET A 202 3.91 22.15 -7.08
C MET A 202 5.29 22.71 -7.45
N PRO A 203 5.43 23.44 -8.56
CA PRO A 203 6.73 23.94 -9.02
C PRO A 203 7.50 24.71 -7.94
N GLY A 204 8.75 24.29 -7.69
CA GLY A 204 9.63 24.87 -6.69
C GLY A 204 9.39 24.44 -5.25
N ALA A 205 8.38 23.61 -4.97
CA ALA A 205 8.21 23.01 -3.66
C ALA A 205 9.41 22.11 -3.30
N LYS A 206 9.73 22.02 -2.00
CA LYS A 206 10.90 21.29 -1.52
C LYS A 206 10.48 20.30 -0.42
N ILE A 207 11.04 19.09 -0.46
CA ILE A 207 10.99 18.15 0.65
C ILE A 207 12.19 18.49 1.54
N LEU A 208 11.94 18.72 2.83
CA LEU A 208 12.98 19.01 3.80
C LEU A 208 13.86 17.76 4.02
N ASP A 209 15.14 18.01 4.31
CA ASP A 209 16.10 16.95 4.64
C ASP A 209 15.70 16.19 5.92
N GLY A 210 16.15 14.94 6.01
CA GLY A 210 15.86 14.06 7.14
C GLY A 210 14.48 13.41 7.07
N ASN A 211 14.05 12.86 8.19
CA ASN A 211 12.73 12.27 8.40
C ASN A 211 12.30 12.47 9.86
N TRP A 212 10.99 12.33 10.12
CA TRP A 212 10.47 12.38 11.48
C TRP A 212 9.95 11.03 11.99
N GLY A 213 10.13 9.98 11.21
CA GLY A 213 9.75 8.61 11.50
C GLY A 213 9.64 7.77 10.24
N ALA A 214 9.12 6.57 10.38
CA ALA A 214 8.86 5.65 9.28
C ALA A 214 7.47 5.02 9.41
N GLU A 215 6.91 4.62 8.28
CA GLU A 215 5.72 3.77 8.15
C GLU A 215 6.16 2.36 7.77
N HIS A 216 5.63 1.35 8.46
CA HIS A 216 5.81 -0.05 8.10
C HIS A 216 4.57 -0.51 7.34
N MET A 217 4.66 -0.51 6.02
CA MET A 217 3.55 -0.87 5.15
C MET A 217 3.32 -2.37 5.19
N ALA A 218 2.09 -2.79 5.48
CA ALA A 218 1.69 -4.19 5.54
C ALA A 218 0.32 -4.40 4.89
N ILE A 219 0.02 -5.64 4.50
CA ILE A 219 -1.30 -6.00 3.99
C ILE A 219 -2.25 -6.11 5.18
N ALA A 220 -3.31 -5.30 5.17
CA ALA A 220 -4.37 -5.32 6.18
C ALA A 220 -5.56 -6.13 5.71
N VAL A 221 -6.10 -6.99 6.58
CA VAL A 221 -7.30 -7.80 6.37
C VAL A 221 -8.29 -7.63 7.53
N PRO A 222 -9.58 -7.97 7.36
CA PRO A 222 -10.56 -7.93 8.45
C PRO A 222 -10.14 -8.78 9.65
N LYS A 223 -10.50 -8.32 10.86
CA LYS A 223 -10.48 -9.17 12.05
C LYS A 223 -11.31 -10.43 11.82
N GLY A 224 -10.85 -11.56 12.36
CA GLY A 224 -11.47 -12.89 12.13
C GLY A 224 -10.98 -13.59 10.87
N ARG A 225 -10.11 -12.95 10.06
CA ARG A 225 -9.44 -13.59 8.91
C ARG A 225 -7.94 -13.83 9.12
N GLU A 226 -7.51 -13.97 10.37
CA GLU A 226 -6.10 -14.21 10.73
C GLU A 226 -5.57 -15.53 10.13
N ALA A 227 -6.45 -16.49 9.83
CA ALA A 227 -6.08 -17.72 9.11
C ALA A 227 -5.47 -17.45 7.72
N ALA A 228 -5.68 -16.25 7.13
CA ALA A 228 -5.06 -15.84 5.89
C ALA A 228 -3.62 -15.28 6.06
N LEU A 229 -3.21 -14.89 7.27
CA LEU A 229 -1.90 -14.26 7.51
C LEU A 229 -0.70 -15.14 7.10
N PRO A 230 -0.67 -16.44 7.36
CA PRO A 230 0.44 -17.29 6.87
C PRO A 230 0.57 -17.28 5.35
N LEU A 231 -0.54 -17.23 4.60
CA LEU A 231 -0.55 -17.10 3.16
C LEU A 231 0.01 -15.74 2.72
N LEU A 232 -0.46 -14.66 3.34
CA LEU A 232 0.01 -13.30 3.04
C LEU A 232 1.49 -13.13 3.35
N ASN A 233 1.97 -13.66 4.47
CA ASN A 233 3.39 -13.61 4.83
C ASN A 233 4.28 -14.37 3.84
N ARG A 234 3.83 -15.54 3.37
CA ARG A 234 4.53 -16.27 2.28
C ARG A 234 4.53 -15.45 0.99
N PHE A 235 3.39 -14.87 0.61
CA PHE A 235 3.28 -14.00 -0.56
C PHE A 235 4.26 -12.83 -0.47
N VAL A 236 4.28 -12.09 0.64
CA VAL A 236 5.22 -10.97 0.87
C VAL A 236 6.67 -11.44 0.75
N ALA A 237 7.03 -12.56 1.39
CA ALA A 237 8.39 -13.10 1.33
C ALA A 237 8.80 -13.51 -0.10
N GLU A 238 7.88 -14.07 -0.88
CA GLU A 238 8.11 -14.43 -2.29
C GLU A 238 8.28 -13.19 -3.17
N GLU A 239 7.41 -12.16 -3.02
CA GLU A 239 7.54 -10.90 -3.75
C GLU A 239 8.85 -10.15 -3.42
N GLN A 240 9.32 -10.24 -2.17
CA GLN A 240 10.61 -9.70 -1.74
C GLN A 240 11.79 -10.47 -2.33
N SER A 241 11.74 -11.81 -2.28
CA SER A 241 12.86 -12.66 -2.70
C SER A 241 13.03 -12.76 -4.23
N SER A 242 11.93 -12.65 -4.97
CA SER A 242 11.94 -12.67 -6.45
C SER A 242 12.34 -11.34 -7.09
N GLY A 243 12.39 -10.24 -6.31
CA GLY A 243 12.58 -8.89 -6.83
C GLY A 243 11.32 -8.28 -7.46
N ALA A 244 10.17 -8.95 -7.40
CA ALA A 244 8.91 -8.42 -7.90
C ALA A 244 8.48 -7.18 -7.11
N LEU A 245 8.71 -7.19 -5.80
CA LEU A 245 8.44 -6.01 -4.95
C LEU A 245 9.31 -4.80 -5.36
N ASP A 246 10.59 -5.00 -5.70
CA ASP A 246 11.47 -3.92 -6.19
C ASP A 246 10.91 -3.32 -7.50
N THR A 247 10.36 -4.16 -8.37
CA THR A 247 9.68 -3.72 -9.60
C THR A 247 8.41 -2.91 -9.28
N ILE A 248 7.58 -3.38 -8.35
CA ILE A 248 6.39 -2.67 -7.89
C ILE A 248 6.78 -1.32 -7.28
N GLN A 249 7.81 -1.26 -6.44
CA GLN A 249 8.30 -0.01 -5.84
C GLN A 249 8.72 1.02 -6.90
N GLN A 250 9.44 0.58 -7.93
CA GLN A 250 9.85 1.45 -9.03
C GLN A 250 8.65 1.94 -9.86
N GLN A 251 7.76 1.04 -10.25
CA GLN A 251 6.56 1.37 -11.03
C GLN A 251 5.58 2.26 -10.27
N ALA A 252 5.43 2.02 -8.97
CA ALA A 252 4.58 2.83 -8.10
C ALA A 252 5.18 4.20 -7.76
N GLY A 253 6.42 4.49 -8.13
CA GLY A 253 7.07 5.76 -7.81
C GLY A 253 7.34 5.93 -6.31
N LEU A 254 7.66 4.84 -5.59
CA LEU A 254 7.90 4.85 -4.14
C LEU A 254 9.29 5.40 -3.80
N ARG A 255 9.55 6.65 -4.19
CA ARG A 255 10.79 7.36 -3.86
C ARG A 255 10.95 7.47 -2.34
N GLY A 256 12.12 7.07 -1.80
CA GLY A 256 12.39 7.07 -0.35
C GLY A 256 11.82 5.87 0.41
N ALA A 257 11.32 4.84 -0.28
CA ALA A 257 11.00 3.56 0.33
C ALA A 257 12.28 2.71 0.51
N THR A 258 12.31 1.94 1.59
CA THR A 258 13.40 1.00 1.91
C THR A 258 12.84 -0.39 2.15
N LYS A 259 13.68 -1.42 2.00
CA LYS A 259 13.28 -2.77 2.39
C LYS A 259 12.90 -2.78 3.88
N ALA A 260 11.84 -3.49 4.24
CA ALA A 260 11.51 -3.68 5.64
C ALA A 260 12.71 -4.36 6.32
N GLY A 261 13.41 -3.63 7.19
CA GLY A 261 14.44 -4.19 8.04
C GLY A 261 13.78 -5.18 9.01
N ARG A 262 14.39 -6.34 9.23
CA ARG A 262 14.13 -7.12 10.43
C ARG A 262 14.86 -6.37 11.55
N GLU A 263 14.09 -5.64 12.37
CA GLU A 263 14.62 -5.14 13.64
C GLU A 263 14.86 -6.31 14.61
#